data_b6896eb84cccb6c8576de623864b2357
#
_entry.id   b6896eb84cccb6c8576de623864b2357
#
_cell.length_a   1.000
_cell.length_b   1.000
_cell.length_c   1.000
_cell.angle_alpha   90.00
_cell.angle_beta   90.00
_cell.angle_gamma   90.00
#
_symmetry.space_group_name_H-M   'P 1'
#
loop_
_entity.id
_entity.type
_entity.pdbx_description
1 polymer ?
#
loop_
_entity_poly.entity_id
_entity_poly.type
_entity_poly.pdbx_seq_one_letter_code
_entity_poly.pdbx_strand_id
1 'polypeptide(L)'
;MTVFSVFLGGGIGSVLRWLVTSRIASHWGVMLANVFGAMLIGMASEYFLSRADLRPEVRSFIVTGFLGGFTTFSTYLLVFNHLLSHEKWSEAGIYLAGSIVVGFAFLLAGSRLMKLFL
;
A
#
# COMPACT_ATOMS: atom_id res chain seq x y z
N MET A 1 2.18 1.99 -24.06
CA MET A 1 2.10 3.07 -23.08
C MET A 1 1.78 2.59 -21.66
N THR A 2 1.11 1.45 -21.53
CA THR A 2 0.83 0.86 -20.20
C THR A 2 2.12 0.57 -19.44
N VAL A 3 3.13 -0.01 -20.11
CA VAL A 3 4.41 -0.32 -19.48
C VAL A 3 5.07 0.96 -18.96
N PHE A 4 5.03 2.02 -19.74
CA PHE A 4 5.60 3.30 -19.35
C PHE A 4 4.84 3.90 -18.14
N SER A 5 3.52 3.77 -18.15
CA SER A 5 2.69 4.24 -17.02
C SER A 5 3.02 3.50 -15.73
N VAL A 6 3.18 2.18 -15.80
CA VAL A 6 3.56 1.37 -14.65
C VAL A 6 4.96 1.76 -14.15
N PHE A 7 5.89 1.98 -15.09
CA PHE A 7 7.26 2.36 -14.75
C PHE A 7 7.30 3.69 -13.99
N LEU A 8 6.60 4.70 -14.51
CA LEU A 8 6.58 6.01 -13.86
C LEU A 8 5.85 5.96 -12.51
N GLY A 9 4.68 5.32 -12.48
CA GLY A 9 3.92 5.19 -11.25
C GLY A 9 4.70 4.42 -10.21
N GLY A 10 5.31 3.31 -10.60
CA GLY A 10 6.11 2.48 -9.71
C GLY A 10 7.30 3.22 -9.14
N GLY A 11 7.99 4.00 -9.96
CA GLY A 11 9.10 4.81 -9.51
C GLY A 11 8.68 5.84 -8.47
N ILE A 12 7.59 6.55 -8.73
CA ILE A 12 7.05 7.54 -7.79
C ILE A 12 6.61 6.87 -6.50
N GLY A 13 5.85 5.77 -6.61
CA GLY A 13 5.37 5.04 -5.44
C GLY A 13 6.52 4.50 -4.59
N SER A 14 7.54 3.93 -5.21
CA SER A 14 8.70 3.39 -4.50
C SER A 14 9.48 4.48 -3.78
N VAL A 15 9.65 5.64 -4.41
CA VAL A 15 10.34 6.77 -3.78
C VAL A 15 9.54 7.27 -2.58
N LEU A 16 8.22 7.41 -2.71
CA LEU A 16 7.38 7.85 -1.60
C LEU A 16 7.41 6.85 -0.45
N ARG A 17 7.38 5.55 -0.75
CA ARG A 17 7.53 4.53 0.29
C ARG A 17 8.87 4.68 1.00
N TRP A 18 9.94 4.86 0.24
CA TRP A 18 11.26 5.05 0.82
C TRP A 18 11.30 6.26 1.75
N LEU A 19 10.67 7.36 1.33
CA LEU A 19 10.60 8.55 2.17
C LEU A 19 9.87 8.27 3.50
N VAL A 20 8.75 7.57 3.44
CA VAL A 20 8.00 7.22 4.65
C VAL A 20 8.83 6.32 5.55
N THR A 21 9.40 5.25 5.00
CA THR A 21 10.12 4.26 5.79
C THR A 21 11.45 4.80 6.31
N SER A 22 12.05 5.77 5.62
CA SER A 22 13.30 6.38 6.09
C SER A 22 13.07 7.42 7.17
N ARG A 23 11.87 8.01 7.23
CA ARG A 23 11.52 9.00 8.25
C ARG A 23 11.00 8.34 9.53
N ILE A 24 10.38 7.19 9.40
CA ILE A 24 9.89 6.42 10.55
C ILE A 24 10.85 5.25 10.73
N ALA A 25 11.80 5.40 11.64
CA ALA A 25 12.94 4.51 11.78
C ALA A 25 12.60 3.21 12.54
N SER A 26 11.48 2.59 12.20
CA SER A 26 11.06 1.34 12.84
C SER A 26 10.16 0.57 11.88
N HIS A 27 9.76 -0.64 12.31
CA HIS A 27 8.85 -1.48 11.54
C HIS A 27 7.50 -0.80 11.28
N TRP A 28 7.13 0.19 12.08
CA TRP A 28 5.86 0.92 11.89
C TRP A 28 5.84 1.71 10.59
N GLY A 29 7.01 2.09 10.04
CA GLY A 29 7.07 2.79 8.76
C GLY A 29 6.53 1.95 7.63
N VAL A 30 6.91 0.67 7.56
CA VAL A 30 6.41 -0.26 6.55
C VAL A 30 4.93 -0.52 6.76
N MET A 31 4.50 -0.72 8.00
CA MET A 31 3.10 -0.92 8.31
C MET A 31 2.27 0.28 7.88
N LEU A 32 2.73 1.49 8.21
CA LEU A 32 2.03 2.71 7.84
C LEU A 32 1.87 2.85 6.32
N ALA A 33 2.94 2.60 5.58
CA ALA A 33 2.89 2.68 4.12
C ALA A 33 1.89 1.67 3.55
N ASN A 34 1.92 0.43 4.03
CA ASN A 34 1.03 -0.61 3.55
C ASN A 34 -0.43 -0.35 3.93
N VAL A 35 -0.69 0.10 5.16
CA VAL A 35 -2.05 0.39 5.62
C VAL A 35 -2.64 1.58 4.86
N PHE A 36 -1.86 2.65 4.72
CA PHE A 36 -2.31 3.83 3.97
C PHE A 36 -2.52 3.48 2.50
N GLY A 37 -1.60 2.70 1.93
CA GLY A 37 -1.73 2.23 0.55
C GLY A 37 -2.96 1.35 0.36
N ALA A 38 -3.30 0.53 1.35
CA ALA A 38 -4.52 -0.30 1.31
C ALA A 38 -5.77 0.58 1.27
N MET A 39 -5.80 1.66 2.05
CA MET A 39 -6.91 2.60 2.00
C MET A 39 -7.03 3.23 0.62
N LEU A 40 -5.92 3.67 0.06
CA LEU A 40 -5.92 4.30 -1.26
C LEU A 40 -6.34 3.33 -2.36
N ILE A 41 -5.94 2.06 -2.27
CA ILE A 41 -6.33 1.08 -3.29
C ILE A 41 -7.82 0.75 -3.17
N GLY A 42 -8.37 0.75 -1.96
CA GLY A 42 -9.81 0.62 -1.77
C GLY A 42 -10.57 1.76 -2.42
N MET A 43 -10.10 2.99 -2.23
CA MET A 43 -10.69 4.17 -2.89
C MET A 43 -10.55 4.08 -4.41
N ALA A 44 -9.36 3.76 -4.89
CA ALA A 44 -9.10 3.69 -6.33
C ALA A 44 -9.93 2.60 -7.00
N SER A 45 -10.09 1.46 -6.34
CA SER A 45 -10.88 0.35 -6.87
C SER A 45 -12.33 0.79 -7.15
N GLU A 46 -12.94 1.45 -6.17
CA GLU A 46 -14.31 1.94 -6.34
C GLU A 46 -14.40 3.01 -7.44
N TYR A 47 -13.43 3.92 -7.47
CA TYR A 47 -13.42 4.98 -8.47
C TYR A 47 -13.36 4.40 -9.88
N PHE A 48 -12.46 3.44 -10.11
CA PHE A 48 -12.29 2.86 -11.44
C PHE A 48 -13.44 1.94 -11.84
N LEU A 49 -14.13 1.34 -10.87
CA LEU A 49 -15.33 0.56 -11.17
C LEU A 49 -16.47 1.47 -11.66
N SER A 50 -16.54 2.70 -11.14
CA SER A 50 -17.58 3.66 -11.54
C SER A 50 -17.23 4.45 -12.78
N ARG A 51 -15.98 4.44 -13.21
CA ARG A 51 -15.49 5.24 -14.33
C ARG A 51 -14.84 4.35 -15.39
N ALA A 52 -15.68 3.60 -16.08
CA ALA A 52 -15.21 2.69 -17.15
C ALA A 52 -14.65 3.45 -18.36
N ASP A 53 -14.93 4.74 -18.47
CA ASP A 53 -14.46 5.59 -19.56
C ASP A 53 -12.99 6.00 -19.44
N LEU A 54 -12.37 5.76 -18.29
CA LEU A 54 -10.98 6.14 -18.09
C LEU A 54 -10.03 5.25 -18.87
N ARG A 55 -8.97 5.86 -19.34
CA ARG A 55 -7.95 5.15 -20.14
C ARG A 55 -7.24 4.11 -19.29
N PRO A 56 -6.93 2.93 -19.86
CA PRO A 56 -6.21 1.90 -19.11
C PRO A 56 -4.87 2.37 -18.54
N GLU A 57 -4.20 3.32 -19.22
CA GLU A 57 -2.92 3.84 -18.76
C GLU A 57 -3.05 4.57 -17.42
N VAL A 58 -4.16 5.27 -17.20
CA VAL A 58 -4.41 5.98 -15.95
C VAL A 58 -4.57 4.98 -14.80
N ARG A 59 -5.35 3.93 -15.02
CA ARG A 59 -5.53 2.89 -14.01
C ARG A 59 -4.21 2.21 -13.70
N SER A 60 -3.46 1.85 -14.75
CA SER A 60 -2.17 1.18 -14.57
C SER A 60 -1.16 2.07 -13.83
N PHE A 61 -1.17 3.36 -14.12
CA PHE A 61 -0.30 4.29 -13.43
C PHE A 61 -0.61 4.33 -11.92
N ILE A 62 -1.88 4.45 -11.57
CA ILE A 62 -2.29 4.64 -10.18
C ILE A 62 -2.24 3.31 -9.40
N VAL A 63 -2.90 2.27 -9.91
CA VAL A 63 -3.06 1.03 -9.14
C VAL A 63 -1.81 0.17 -9.22
N THR A 64 -1.45 -0.24 -10.44
CA THR A 64 -0.32 -1.17 -10.61
C THR A 64 1.01 -0.48 -10.33
N GLY A 65 1.20 0.73 -10.86
CA GLY A 65 2.43 1.46 -10.70
C GLY A 65 2.55 2.11 -9.34
N PHE A 66 1.80 3.19 -9.12
CA PHE A 66 1.97 4.01 -7.93
C PHE A 66 1.69 3.23 -6.64
N LEU A 67 0.51 2.66 -6.51
CA LEU A 67 0.14 1.95 -5.28
C LEU A 67 0.90 0.63 -5.16
N GLY A 68 1.17 -0.03 -6.28
CA GLY A 68 1.99 -1.24 -6.27
C GLY A 68 3.42 -0.97 -5.82
N GLY A 69 3.99 0.18 -6.20
CA GLY A 69 5.32 0.58 -5.75
C GLY A 69 5.33 1.12 -4.33
N PHE A 70 4.25 1.77 -3.92
CA PHE A 70 4.15 2.34 -2.59
C PHE A 70 4.01 1.28 -1.51
N THR A 71 3.31 0.18 -1.79
CA THR A 71 3.11 -0.92 -0.85
C THR A 71 4.13 -2.02 -1.11
N THR A 72 4.43 -2.83 -0.08
CA THR A 72 5.43 -3.89 -0.23
C THR A 72 5.15 -5.06 0.69
N PHE A 73 5.09 -6.24 0.10
CA PHE A 73 4.97 -7.48 0.84
C PHE A 73 6.33 -8.04 1.23
N SER A 74 7.31 -7.94 0.35
CA SER A 74 8.63 -8.51 0.60
C SER A 74 9.36 -7.81 1.76
N THR A 75 9.33 -6.49 1.79
CA THR A 75 9.94 -5.75 2.91
C THR A 75 9.16 -6.00 4.21
N TYR A 76 7.85 -6.14 4.11
CA TYR A 76 7.00 -6.49 5.24
C TYR A 76 7.44 -7.82 5.88
N LEU A 77 7.68 -8.85 5.06
CA LEU A 77 8.15 -10.14 5.55
C LEU A 77 9.59 -10.07 6.08
N LEU A 78 10.44 -9.28 5.43
CA LEU A 78 11.82 -9.11 5.87
C LEU A 78 11.86 -8.47 7.26
N VAL A 79 11.04 -7.45 7.49
CA VAL A 79 10.95 -6.79 8.79
C VAL A 79 10.40 -7.75 9.85
N PHE A 80 9.41 -8.56 9.48
CA PHE A 80 8.89 -9.58 10.39
C PHE A 80 9.99 -10.55 10.81
N ASN A 81 10.77 -11.04 9.85
CA ASN A 81 11.89 -11.92 10.13
C ASN A 81 12.93 -11.26 11.04
N HIS A 82 13.17 -9.97 10.82
CA HIS A 82 14.11 -9.21 11.63
C HIS A 82 13.65 -9.11 13.09
N LEU A 83 12.35 -8.89 13.29
CA LEU A 83 11.78 -8.85 14.65
C LEU A 83 11.90 -10.23 15.32
N LEU A 84 11.68 -11.31 14.58
CA LEU A 84 11.84 -12.65 15.12
C LEU A 84 13.29 -12.94 15.51
N SER A 85 14.25 -12.54 14.71
CA SER A 85 15.66 -12.79 14.97
C SER A 85 16.19 -12.00 16.15
N HIS A 86 15.52 -10.91 16.53
CA HIS A 86 15.83 -10.14 17.73
C HIS A 86 14.95 -10.55 18.92
N GLU A 87 14.28 -11.69 18.80
CA GLU A 87 13.41 -12.25 19.85
C GLU A 87 12.31 -11.31 20.32
N LYS A 88 11.84 -10.44 19.43
CA LYS A 88 10.72 -9.54 19.71
C LYS A 88 9.42 -10.20 19.27
N TRP A 89 9.06 -11.28 19.96
CA TRP A 89 7.95 -12.15 19.56
C TRP A 89 6.60 -11.41 19.57
N SER A 90 6.32 -10.65 20.63
CA SER A 90 5.06 -9.91 20.72
C SER A 90 4.94 -8.85 19.63
N GLU A 91 6.01 -8.07 19.42
CA GLU A 91 6.01 -7.07 18.37
C GLU A 91 5.87 -7.68 16.99
N ALA A 92 6.54 -8.83 16.76
CA ALA A 92 6.46 -9.53 15.48
C ALA A 92 5.03 -9.99 15.21
N GLY A 93 4.36 -10.57 16.20
CA GLY A 93 2.99 -11.03 16.05
C GLY A 93 2.02 -9.89 15.82
N ILE A 94 2.15 -8.81 16.57
CA ILE A 94 1.32 -7.62 16.41
C ILE A 94 1.54 -6.98 15.05
N TYR A 95 2.80 -6.89 14.62
CA TYR A 95 3.15 -6.33 13.33
C TYR A 95 2.55 -7.15 12.18
N LEU A 96 2.72 -8.47 12.23
CA LEU A 96 2.25 -9.36 11.18
C LEU A 96 0.72 -9.35 11.09
N ALA A 97 0.06 -9.69 12.20
CA ALA A 97 -1.41 -9.79 12.22
C ALA A 97 -2.06 -8.41 12.14
N GLY A 98 -1.50 -7.41 12.83
CA GLY A 98 -2.04 -6.07 12.83
C GLY A 98 -2.01 -5.42 11.46
N SER A 99 -0.92 -5.62 10.71
CA SER A 99 -0.83 -5.09 9.35
C SER A 99 -1.92 -5.64 8.46
N ILE A 100 -2.22 -6.93 8.56
CA ILE A 100 -3.26 -7.56 7.75
C ILE A 100 -4.65 -7.07 8.18
N VAL A 101 -4.94 -7.12 9.46
CA VAL A 101 -6.27 -6.75 9.99
C VAL A 101 -6.54 -5.27 9.77
N VAL A 102 -5.62 -4.42 10.19
CA VAL A 102 -5.77 -2.97 10.06
C VAL A 102 -5.73 -2.56 8.60
N GLY A 103 -4.84 -3.18 7.82
CA GLY A 103 -4.76 -2.91 6.38
C GLY A 103 -6.07 -3.22 5.66
N PHE A 104 -6.66 -4.38 5.96
CA PHE A 104 -7.94 -4.75 5.34
C PHE A 104 -9.08 -3.84 5.79
N ALA A 105 -9.09 -3.47 7.08
CA ALA A 105 -10.08 -2.52 7.59
C ALA A 105 -9.98 -1.18 6.88
N PHE A 106 -8.76 -0.69 6.64
CA PHE A 106 -8.54 0.58 5.94
C PHE A 106 -8.89 0.47 4.46
N LEU A 107 -8.67 -0.70 3.84
CA LEU A 107 -9.11 -0.93 2.47
C LEU A 107 -10.62 -0.81 2.37
N LEU A 108 -11.35 -1.45 3.29
CA LEU A 108 -12.81 -1.36 3.33
C LEU A 108 -13.27 0.06 3.61
N ALA A 109 -12.60 0.74 4.53
CA ALA A 109 -12.93 2.13 4.86
C ALA A 109 -12.73 3.04 3.64
N GLY A 110 -11.64 2.85 2.91
CA GLY A 110 -11.38 3.61 1.69
C GLY A 110 -12.42 3.35 0.62
N SER A 111 -12.79 2.09 0.43
CA SER A 111 -13.83 1.71 -0.51
C SER A 111 -15.15 2.37 -0.17
N ARG A 112 -15.56 2.31 1.10
CA ARG A 112 -16.80 2.93 1.55
C ARG A 112 -16.77 4.45 1.44
N LEU A 113 -15.65 5.04 1.80
CA LEU A 113 -15.47 6.49 1.70
C LEU A 113 -15.63 6.96 0.26
N MET A 114 -15.02 6.27 -0.68
CA MET A 114 -15.12 6.66 -2.09
C MET A 114 -16.55 6.54 -2.59
N LYS A 115 -17.29 5.53 -2.15
CA LYS A 115 -18.71 5.36 -2.55
C LYS A 115 -19.57 6.55 -2.16
N LEU A 116 -19.21 7.24 -1.07
CA LEU A 116 -19.96 8.42 -0.63
C LEU A 116 -19.82 9.58 -1.61
N PHE A 117 -18.73 9.62 -2.38
CA PHE A 117 -18.48 10.69 -3.35
C PHE A 117 -18.90 10.31 -4.77
N LEU A 118 -19.34 9.10 -4.99
CA LEU A 118 -19.81 8.61 -6.28
C LEU A 118 -21.33 8.43 -6.26
#